data_f50d985390f276b3e5d0ae5e02c2df7b
#
_entry.id   f50d985390f276b3e5d0ae5e02c2df7b
#
_cell.length_a   1.000
_cell.length_b   1.000
_cell.length_c   1.000
_cell.angle_alpha   90.00
_cell.angle_beta   90.00
_cell.angle_gamma   90.00
#
_symmetry.space_group_name_H-M   'P 1'
#
loop_
_entity.id
_entity.type
_entity.pdbx_description
1 polymer ?
#
loop_
_entity_poly.entity_id
_entity_poly.type
_entity_poly.pdbx_seq_one_letter_code
_entity_poly.pdbx_strand_id
1 'polypeptide(L)'
;LSGHKNVASIVPITHLANADNLDSDHSIQQAALFQRTLADLAPCHASSLANSAALLAWPQLQPILHTHEHWSRPGIMLYGAHPIIASSQAPVLEPVMHFSSRIIALRHLEKGDAIGYGSLYQAEQAMRVGVVACGYADGYPRSAKTGTPIAVDGQKTQLLGRVSMDMLYVDLTAIPSAGIHSHVELWGKQVSANRVAQSAGTIAYELFCNVKRAHFDYFDPANI
;
A
#
# COMPACT_ATOMS: atom_id res chain seq x y z
N LEU A 1 2.99 -35.13 -16.37
CA LEU A 1 2.37 -33.97 -17.07
C LEU A 1 3.07 -33.65 -18.38
N SER A 2 4.41 -33.69 -18.44
CA SER A 2 5.21 -33.34 -19.62
C SER A 2 4.92 -34.18 -20.87
N GLY A 3 4.39 -35.40 -20.74
CA GLY A 3 3.99 -36.27 -21.84
C GLY A 3 2.52 -36.10 -22.29
N HIS A 4 1.76 -35.19 -21.68
CA HIS A 4 0.34 -35.04 -22.02
C HIS A 4 0.17 -34.09 -23.20
N LYS A 5 -0.52 -34.52 -24.26
CA LYS A 5 -0.68 -33.78 -25.54
C LYS A 5 -1.30 -32.38 -25.41
N ASN A 6 -2.02 -32.12 -24.31
CA ASN A 6 -2.66 -30.83 -24.05
C ASN A 6 -1.80 -29.90 -23.15
N VAL A 7 -0.56 -30.29 -22.80
CA VAL A 7 0.38 -29.49 -22.02
C VAL A 7 1.50 -29.03 -22.95
N ALA A 8 1.51 -27.73 -23.27
CA ALA A 8 2.52 -27.15 -24.16
C ALA A 8 3.87 -26.91 -23.42
N SER A 9 3.81 -26.47 -22.18
CA SER A 9 5.00 -26.22 -21.37
C SER A 9 4.67 -26.33 -19.87
N ILE A 10 5.70 -26.55 -19.05
CA ILE A 10 5.62 -26.53 -17.60
C ILE A 10 6.63 -25.50 -17.10
N VAL A 11 6.15 -24.50 -16.36
CA VAL A 11 6.98 -23.50 -15.69
C VAL A 11 6.89 -23.72 -14.18
N PRO A 12 7.93 -24.28 -13.55
CA PRO A 12 7.97 -24.39 -12.09
C PRO A 12 7.96 -23.01 -11.45
N ILE A 13 7.23 -22.89 -10.34
CA ILE A 13 7.08 -21.64 -9.62
C ILE A 13 7.23 -21.88 -8.12
N THR A 14 7.89 -20.94 -7.43
CA THR A 14 7.78 -20.76 -5.99
C THR A 14 7.44 -19.31 -5.69
N HIS A 15 6.77 -19.05 -4.56
CA HIS A 15 6.51 -17.70 -4.07
C HIS A 15 7.25 -17.51 -2.75
N LEU A 16 8.16 -16.52 -2.72
CA LEU A 16 8.96 -16.23 -1.54
C LEU A 16 8.07 -15.76 -0.40
N ALA A 17 8.09 -16.51 0.70
CA ALA A 17 7.18 -16.28 1.82
C ALA A 17 7.62 -15.13 2.74
N ASN A 18 8.91 -14.73 2.69
CA ASN A 18 9.51 -13.81 3.66
C ASN A 18 10.47 -12.81 2.98
N ALA A 19 10.22 -12.46 1.72
CA ALA A 19 11.12 -11.58 0.97
C ALA A 19 11.05 -10.10 1.42
N ASP A 20 10.06 -9.73 2.18
CA ASP A 20 9.88 -8.42 2.82
C ASP A 20 10.72 -8.25 4.09
N ASN A 21 11.22 -9.33 4.67
CA ASN A 21 12.12 -9.33 5.82
C ASN A 21 13.57 -9.59 5.39
N LEU A 22 14.37 -8.53 5.31
CA LEU A 22 15.77 -8.57 4.88
C LEU A 22 16.72 -9.15 5.93
N ASP A 23 16.30 -9.22 7.19
CA ASP A 23 17.11 -9.74 8.30
C ASP A 23 17.04 -11.28 8.41
N SER A 24 16.26 -11.94 7.53
CA SER A 24 16.04 -13.38 7.55
C SER A 24 16.63 -14.07 6.33
N ASP A 25 17.40 -15.12 6.54
CA ASP A 25 17.95 -15.98 5.46
C ASP A 25 16.89 -16.89 4.81
N HIS A 26 15.62 -16.84 5.25
CA HIS A 26 14.59 -17.74 4.77
C HIS A 26 14.38 -17.68 3.27
N SER A 27 14.42 -16.48 2.67
CA SER A 27 14.28 -16.31 1.22
C SER A 27 15.43 -16.95 0.43
N ILE A 28 16.66 -16.88 0.94
CA ILE A 28 17.83 -17.54 0.34
C ILE A 28 17.70 -19.06 0.45
N GLN A 29 17.30 -19.57 1.61
CA GLN A 29 17.09 -21.01 1.83
C GLN A 29 15.98 -21.56 0.93
N GLN A 30 14.88 -20.82 0.78
CA GLN A 30 13.77 -21.19 -0.11
C GLN A 30 14.23 -21.21 -1.57
N ALA A 31 14.99 -20.21 -2.01
CA ALA A 31 15.55 -20.16 -3.35
C ALA A 31 16.53 -21.30 -3.64
N ALA A 32 17.41 -21.64 -2.68
CA ALA A 32 18.32 -22.77 -2.80
C ALA A 32 17.58 -24.11 -2.86
N LEU A 33 16.50 -24.27 -2.09
CA LEU A 33 15.64 -25.46 -2.19
C LEU A 33 14.97 -25.54 -3.57
N PHE A 34 14.45 -24.42 -4.05
CA PHE A 34 13.83 -24.34 -5.37
C PHE A 34 14.81 -24.73 -6.49
N GLN A 35 16.06 -24.23 -6.45
CA GLN A 35 17.11 -24.61 -7.41
C GLN A 35 17.39 -26.12 -7.41
N ARG A 36 17.53 -26.73 -6.23
CA ARG A 36 17.74 -28.20 -6.12
C ARG A 36 16.58 -28.96 -6.72
N THR A 37 15.33 -28.53 -6.42
CA THR A 37 14.13 -29.14 -6.98
C THR A 37 14.10 -29.02 -8.51
N LEU A 38 14.51 -27.88 -9.07
CA LEU A 38 14.60 -27.69 -10.53
C LEU A 38 15.62 -28.63 -11.17
N ALA A 39 16.75 -28.88 -10.51
CA ALA A 39 17.78 -29.80 -11.01
C ALA A 39 17.29 -31.26 -11.09
N ASP A 40 16.38 -31.64 -10.20
CA ASP A 40 15.79 -32.98 -10.14
C ASP A 40 14.60 -33.16 -11.13
N LEU A 41 14.09 -32.07 -11.69
CA LEU A 41 13.01 -32.11 -12.67
C LEU A 41 13.55 -32.34 -14.08
N ALA A 42 12.68 -32.84 -14.97
CA ALA A 42 12.98 -32.84 -16.39
C ALA A 42 13.35 -31.43 -16.87
N PRO A 43 14.18 -31.29 -17.93
CA PRO A 43 14.61 -29.97 -18.40
C PRO A 43 13.45 -28.99 -18.53
N CYS A 44 13.50 -27.92 -17.73
CA CYS A 44 12.55 -26.80 -17.78
C CYS A 44 13.25 -25.65 -18.50
N HIS A 45 12.57 -25.04 -19.48
CA HIS A 45 13.12 -23.87 -20.18
C HIS A 45 12.96 -22.58 -19.39
N ALA A 46 11.97 -22.53 -18.51
CA ALA A 46 11.66 -21.35 -17.72
C ALA A 46 11.30 -21.70 -16.26
N SER A 47 11.49 -20.77 -15.36
CA SER A 47 11.03 -20.86 -13.97
C SER A 47 10.54 -19.51 -13.46
N SER A 48 9.90 -19.47 -12.28
CA SER A 48 9.44 -18.21 -11.69
C SER A 48 9.58 -18.22 -10.16
N LEU A 49 10.31 -17.22 -9.64
CA LEU A 49 10.58 -17.09 -8.21
C LEU A 49 10.36 -15.65 -7.72
N ALA A 50 10.87 -14.64 -8.45
CA ALA A 50 10.96 -13.28 -7.97
C ALA A 50 9.60 -12.57 -7.91
N ASN A 51 9.23 -12.11 -6.72
CA ASN A 51 8.18 -11.13 -6.46
C ASN A 51 8.76 -9.70 -6.38
N SER A 52 7.95 -8.70 -6.09
CA SER A 52 8.41 -7.30 -5.97
C SER A 52 9.55 -7.11 -4.98
N ALA A 53 9.51 -7.75 -3.82
CA ALA A 53 10.54 -7.63 -2.80
C ALA A 53 11.86 -8.24 -3.27
N ALA A 54 11.81 -9.42 -3.91
CA ALA A 54 12.98 -10.07 -4.46
C ALA A 54 13.67 -9.24 -5.54
N LEU A 55 12.88 -8.60 -6.41
CA LEU A 55 13.41 -7.76 -7.47
C LEU A 55 14.10 -6.50 -6.96
N LEU A 56 13.55 -5.90 -5.90
CA LEU A 56 14.02 -4.61 -5.40
C LEU A 56 15.17 -4.71 -4.40
N ALA A 57 15.28 -5.82 -3.65
CA ALA A 57 16.15 -5.83 -2.48
C ALA A 57 16.94 -7.13 -2.24
N TRP A 58 16.87 -8.11 -3.15
CA TRP A 58 17.60 -9.37 -3.00
C TRP A 58 18.59 -9.61 -4.14
N PRO A 59 19.70 -8.83 -4.24
CA PRO A 59 20.70 -9.03 -5.29
C PRO A 59 21.35 -10.41 -5.22
N GLN A 60 21.36 -11.06 -4.06
CA GLN A 60 21.90 -12.41 -3.85
C GLN A 60 21.12 -13.48 -4.63
N LEU A 61 19.87 -13.21 -5.02
CA LEU A 61 19.06 -14.11 -5.83
C LEU A 61 19.34 -13.98 -7.34
N GLN A 62 20.05 -12.94 -7.78
CA GLN A 62 20.34 -12.69 -9.19
C GLN A 62 21.05 -13.89 -9.88
N PRO A 63 22.06 -14.55 -9.29
CA PRO A 63 22.69 -15.71 -9.92
C PRO A 63 21.71 -16.85 -10.19
N ILE A 64 20.68 -17.01 -9.33
CA ILE A 64 19.64 -18.02 -9.49
C ILE A 64 18.69 -17.65 -10.65
N LEU A 65 18.41 -16.36 -10.80
CA LEU A 65 17.50 -15.84 -11.81
C LEU A 65 18.07 -15.87 -13.24
N HIS A 66 19.41 -15.97 -13.39
CA HIS A 66 20.09 -15.88 -14.67
C HIS A 66 20.54 -17.25 -15.24
N THR A 67 20.24 -18.36 -14.58
CA THR A 67 20.67 -19.69 -15.04
C THR A 67 19.87 -20.22 -16.25
N HIS A 68 18.65 -19.70 -16.45
CA HIS A 68 17.73 -20.02 -17.55
C HIS A 68 16.66 -18.95 -17.65
N GLU A 69 15.73 -19.05 -18.57
CA GLU A 69 14.62 -18.11 -18.68
C GLU A 69 13.87 -17.98 -17.34
N HIS A 70 13.75 -16.75 -16.83
CA HIS A 70 13.13 -16.48 -15.54
C HIS A 70 12.00 -15.45 -15.66
N TRP A 71 10.81 -15.85 -15.19
CA TRP A 71 9.63 -15.01 -15.17
C TRP A 71 9.48 -14.34 -13.81
N SER A 72 9.66 -13.03 -13.79
CA SER A 72 9.40 -12.22 -12.60
C SER A 72 7.92 -11.88 -12.47
N ARG A 73 7.47 -11.73 -11.23
CA ARG A 73 6.08 -11.37 -10.90
C ARG A 73 6.06 -10.07 -10.08
N PRO A 74 6.41 -8.91 -10.68
CA PRO A 74 6.26 -7.64 -10.02
C PRO A 74 4.76 -7.36 -9.80
N GLY A 75 4.37 -7.17 -8.56
CA GLY A 75 3.00 -6.83 -8.17
C GLY A 75 2.95 -5.41 -7.61
N ILE A 76 3.07 -5.30 -6.29
CA ILE A 76 2.89 -4.03 -5.57
C ILE A 76 3.82 -2.91 -6.03
N MET A 77 5.04 -3.22 -6.49
CA MET A 77 5.96 -2.21 -6.99
C MET A 77 5.43 -1.47 -8.23
N LEU A 78 4.60 -2.13 -9.05
CA LEU A 78 3.97 -1.51 -10.22
C LEU A 78 2.87 -0.52 -9.83
N TYR A 79 2.36 -0.60 -8.59
CA TYR A 79 1.41 0.37 -8.02
C TYR A 79 2.12 1.49 -7.25
N GLY A 80 3.46 1.48 -7.22
CA GLY A 80 4.25 2.51 -6.56
C GLY A 80 4.31 2.38 -5.04
N ALA A 81 3.89 1.24 -4.47
CA ALA A 81 4.07 0.96 -3.05
C ALA A 81 5.25 -0.01 -2.84
N HIS A 82 6.08 0.31 -1.87
CA HIS A 82 7.29 -0.46 -1.59
C HIS A 82 6.96 -1.71 -0.77
N PRO A 83 7.37 -2.92 -1.20
CA PRO A 83 7.11 -4.15 -0.46
C PRO A 83 7.88 -4.22 0.86
N ILE A 84 8.98 -3.47 0.99
CA ILE A 84 9.86 -3.45 2.18
C ILE A 84 9.80 -2.06 2.79
N ILE A 85 9.23 -1.95 3.99
CA ILE A 85 8.96 -0.65 4.63
C ILE A 85 10.23 -0.05 5.28
N ALA A 86 11.19 -0.89 5.68
CA ALA A 86 12.32 -0.49 6.53
C ALA A 86 13.64 -0.23 5.78
N SER A 87 13.69 -0.32 4.45
CA SER A 87 14.94 -0.17 3.72
C SER A 87 15.22 1.27 3.30
N SER A 88 16.31 1.84 3.80
CA SER A 88 16.82 3.16 3.37
C SER A 88 17.52 3.16 2.00
N GLN A 89 17.80 1.98 1.46
CA GLN A 89 18.51 1.81 0.16
C GLN A 89 17.56 1.41 -0.98
N ALA A 90 16.26 1.31 -0.69
CA ALA A 90 15.29 0.92 -1.69
C ALA A 90 15.08 2.04 -2.73
N PRO A 91 14.91 1.71 -4.01
CA PRO A 91 14.59 2.69 -5.03
C PRO A 91 13.27 3.40 -4.69
N VAL A 92 13.22 4.68 -4.99
CA VAL A 92 11.98 5.46 -4.86
C VAL A 92 11.01 4.97 -5.92
N LEU A 93 9.81 4.58 -5.49
CA LEU A 93 8.72 4.21 -6.38
C LEU A 93 7.70 5.36 -6.41
N GLU A 94 7.27 5.73 -7.62
CA GLU A 94 6.23 6.73 -7.79
C GLU A 94 4.84 6.11 -7.58
N PRO A 95 3.95 6.73 -6.77
CA PRO A 95 2.61 6.21 -6.56
C PRO A 95 1.80 6.29 -7.86
N VAL A 96 1.23 5.16 -8.25
CA VAL A 96 0.34 5.06 -9.43
C VAL A 96 -1.12 5.23 -9.02
N MET A 97 -1.48 4.77 -7.83
CA MET A 97 -2.85 4.89 -7.31
C MET A 97 -2.95 6.09 -6.36
N HIS A 98 -3.85 7.01 -6.69
CA HIS A 98 -4.22 8.13 -5.83
C HIS A 98 -5.65 7.91 -5.33
N PHE A 99 -5.84 7.96 -4.02
CA PHE A 99 -7.15 7.90 -3.39
C PHE A 99 -7.43 9.21 -2.68
N SER A 100 -8.47 9.91 -3.10
CA SER A 100 -8.77 11.24 -2.61
C SER A 100 -10.27 11.43 -2.37
N SER A 101 -10.59 12.46 -1.61
CA SER A 101 -11.95 12.90 -1.34
C SER A 101 -11.98 14.40 -1.10
N ARG A 102 -13.04 14.91 -0.47
CA ARG A 102 -13.22 16.35 -0.17
C ARG A 102 -13.77 16.57 1.22
N ILE A 103 -13.48 17.73 1.78
CA ILE A 103 -14.13 18.21 3.01
C ILE A 103 -15.57 18.60 2.70
N ILE A 104 -16.52 18.07 3.48
CA ILE A 104 -17.96 18.31 3.35
C ILE A 104 -18.54 19.13 4.51
N ALA A 105 -17.83 19.21 5.64
CA ALA A 105 -18.22 20.04 6.77
C ALA A 105 -17.01 20.47 7.59
N LEU A 106 -17.15 21.57 8.31
CA LEU A 106 -16.16 22.08 9.24
C LEU A 106 -16.74 22.07 10.66
N ARG A 107 -15.90 21.77 11.62
CA ARG A 107 -16.23 21.86 13.04
C ARG A 107 -15.15 22.59 13.82
N HIS A 108 -15.55 23.31 14.84
CA HIS A 108 -14.69 23.84 15.87
C HIS A 108 -14.90 23.00 17.13
N LEU A 109 -13.82 22.54 17.72
CA LEU A 109 -13.81 21.81 18.98
C LEU A 109 -13.15 22.68 20.03
N GLU A 110 -13.73 22.73 21.21
CA GLU A 110 -13.09 23.28 22.39
C GLU A 110 -12.30 22.19 23.12
N LYS A 111 -11.40 22.62 24.00
CA LYS A 111 -10.67 21.67 24.84
C LYS A 111 -11.63 20.76 25.62
N GLY A 112 -11.47 19.47 25.50
CA GLY A 112 -12.29 18.45 26.14
C GLY A 112 -13.41 17.90 25.26
N ASP A 113 -13.73 18.51 24.11
CA ASP A 113 -14.70 17.97 23.17
C ASP A 113 -14.20 16.66 22.57
N ALA A 114 -15.11 15.71 22.40
CA ALA A 114 -14.81 14.42 21.81
C ALA A 114 -15.46 14.26 20.42
N ILE A 115 -14.80 13.52 19.53
CA ILE A 115 -15.32 13.19 18.19
C ILE A 115 -15.23 11.71 17.85
N GLY A 116 -16.11 11.31 16.95
CA GLY A 116 -16.15 9.96 16.41
C GLY A 116 -16.75 8.93 17.34
N TYR A 117 -16.95 7.73 16.83
CA TYR A 117 -17.49 6.61 17.59
C TYR A 117 -16.59 6.18 18.73
N GLY A 118 -17.19 6.06 19.91
CA GLY A 118 -16.52 5.66 21.15
C GLY A 118 -15.69 6.78 21.77
N SER A 119 -15.85 8.05 21.28
CA SER A 119 -15.12 9.21 21.80
C SER A 119 -13.60 8.97 21.93
N LEU A 120 -13.02 8.26 20.95
CA LEU A 120 -11.61 7.83 21.02
C LEU A 120 -10.63 8.99 20.82
N TYR A 121 -11.11 10.13 20.36
CA TYR A 121 -10.33 11.34 20.28
C TYR A 121 -11.01 12.42 21.12
N GLN A 122 -10.24 13.07 21.98
CA GLN A 122 -10.66 14.22 22.75
C GLN A 122 -9.70 15.37 22.47
N ALA A 123 -10.24 16.54 22.17
CA ALA A 123 -9.46 17.73 21.84
C ALA A 123 -8.68 18.20 23.08
N GLU A 124 -7.37 18.33 22.95
CA GLU A 124 -6.49 18.82 24.04
C GLU A 124 -6.49 20.35 24.13
N GLN A 125 -6.90 21.02 23.06
CA GLN A 125 -7.02 22.47 22.91
C GLN A 125 -8.12 22.80 21.93
N ALA A 126 -8.47 24.07 21.81
CA ALA A 126 -9.35 24.54 20.73
C ALA A 126 -8.74 24.19 19.36
N MET A 127 -9.53 23.58 18.49
CA MET A 127 -9.04 23.12 17.20
C MET A 127 -10.11 23.15 16.11
N ARG A 128 -9.64 23.19 14.88
CA ARG A 128 -10.47 23.16 13.69
C ARG A 128 -10.39 21.79 13.03
N VAL A 129 -11.56 21.20 12.72
CA VAL A 129 -11.68 19.84 12.20
C VAL A 129 -12.46 19.84 10.90
N GLY A 130 -11.97 19.11 9.90
CA GLY A 130 -12.67 18.82 8.65
C GLY A 130 -13.36 17.45 8.73
N VAL A 131 -14.60 17.39 8.25
CA VAL A 131 -15.31 16.14 7.97
C VAL A 131 -15.09 15.80 6.51
N VAL A 132 -14.56 14.63 6.21
CA VAL A 132 -14.21 14.17 4.87
C VAL A 132 -15.24 13.14 4.40
N ALA A 133 -15.68 13.24 3.15
CA ALA A 133 -16.62 12.31 2.52
C ALA A 133 -15.95 11.00 2.10
N CYS A 134 -15.37 10.27 3.05
CA CYS A 134 -14.78 8.95 2.84
C CYS A 134 -14.77 8.18 4.15
N GLY A 135 -15.12 6.92 4.10
CA GLY A 135 -15.08 6.03 5.24
C GLY A 135 -14.70 4.60 4.88
N TYR A 136 -14.95 3.65 5.81
CA TYR A 136 -14.56 2.27 5.56
C TYR A 136 -15.41 1.58 4.48
N ALA A 137 -16.60 2.07 4.18
CA ALA A 137 -17.41 1.55 3.08
C ALA A 137 -16.84 1.92 1.70
N ASP A 138 -16.01 2.95 1.63
CA ASP A 138 -15.31 3.38 0.42
C ASP A 138 -13.96 2.67 0.25
N GLY A 139 -13.48 2.00 1.32
CA GLY A 139 -12.24 1.25 1.34
C GLY A 139 -11.14 1.84 2.22
N TYR A 140 -11.40 2.98 2.90
CA TYR A 140 -10.42 3.48 3.86
C TYR A 140 -10.42 2.61 5.14
N PRO A 141 -9.26 2.21 5.68
CA PRO A 141 -9.22 1.22 6.76
C PRO A 141 -9.85 1.77 8.05
N ARG A 142 -10.86 1.05 8.58
CA ARG A 142 -11.52 1.41 9.85
C ARG A 142 -10.57 1.34 11.04
N SER A 143 -9.53 0.50 10.93
CA SER A 143 -8.49 0.31 11.96
C SER A 143 -7.43 1.41 11.97
N ALA A 144 -7.43 2.33 10.99
CA ALA A 144 -6.54 3.48 11.00
C ALA A 144 -6.72 4.29 12.28
N LYS A 145 -5.61 4.59 12.95
CA LYS A 145 -5.59 5.26 14.26
C LYS A 145 -5.48 6.78 14.08
N THR A 146 -5.87 7.54 15.10
CA THR A 146 -5.49 8.96 15.22
C THR A 146 -3.99 9.11 14.95
N GLY A 147 -3.61 10.13 14.19
CA GLY A 147 -2.22 10.33 13.75
C GLY A 147 -1.89 9.69 12.40
N THR A 148 -2.80 8.88 11.81
CA THR A 148 -2.61 8.39 10.44
C THR A 148 -2.46 9.59 9.49
N PRO A 149 -1.41 9.62 8.63
CA PRO A 149 -1.16 10.77 7.77
C PRO A 149 -2.27 10.93 6.72
N ILE A 150 -2.64 12.17 6.48
CA ILE A 150 -3.56 12.64 5.43
C ILE A 150 -2.97 13.94 4.89
N ALA A 151 -3.31 14.35 3.68
CA ALA A 151 -2.98 15.69 3.19
C ALA A 151 -4.25 16.42 2.76
N VAL A 152 -4.30 17.72 3.06
CA VAL A 152 -5.39 18.62 2.67
C VAL A 152 -4.79 19.78 1.87
N ASP A 153 -5.25 19.98 0.65
CA ASP A 153 -4.73 20.96 -0.31
C ASP A 153 -3.18 20.90 -0.42
N GLY A 154 -2.63 19.68 -0.43
CA GLY A 154 -1.20 19.42 -0.50
C GLY A 154 -0.42 19.57 0.82
N GLN A 155 -1.07 19.99 1.90
CA GLN A 155 -0.46 20.14 3.22
C GLN A 155 -0.72 18.92 4.09
N LYS A 156 0.35 18.36 4.68
CA LYS A 156 0.25 17.16 5.53
C LYS A 156 -0.45 17.48 6.84
N THR A 157 -1.37 16.63 7.21
CA THR A 157 -2.10 16.62 8.48
C THR A 157 -2.37 15.18 8.90
N GLN A 158 -3.37 14.96 9.75
CA GLN A 158 -3.65 13.67 10.34
C GLN A 158 -5.13 13.36 10.50
N LEU A 159 -5.43 12.06 10.51
CA LEU A 159 -6.71 11.51 10.93
C LEU A 159 -6.94 11.75 12.42
N LEU A 160 -8.17 12.08 12.79
CA LEU A 160 -8.64 12.20 14.18
C LEU A 160 -9.73 11.17 14.47
N GLY A 161 -9.56 10.46 15.57
CA GLY A 161 -10.56 9.50 16.06
C GLY A 161 -10.74 8.29 15.14
N ARG A 162 -11.92 7.68 15.19
CA ARG A 162 -12.24 6.45 14.47
C ARG A 162 -12.91 6.75 13.15
N VAL A 163 -12.48 6.06 12.10
CA VAL A 163 -13.12 6.11 10.78
C VAL A 163 -14.54 5.54 10.88
N SER A 164 -15.51 6.30 10.37
CA SER A 164 -16.92 5.93 10.27
C SER A 164 -17.21 5.23 8.93
N MET A 165 -18.45 4.82 8.69
CA MET A 165 -18.84 4.14 7.46
C MET A 165 -18.55 4.98 6.22
N ASP A 166 -18.99 6.25 6.23
CA ASP A 166 -18.97 7.13 5.08
C ASP A 166 -18.18 8.43 5.32
N MET A 167 -17.57 8.60 6.51
CA MET A 167 -16.88 9.83 6.91
C MET A 167 -15.67 9.53 7.78
N LEU A 168 -14.70 10.44 7.72
CA LEU A 168 -13.57 10.52 8.65
C LEU A 168 -13.30 11.99 9.02
N TYR A 169 -12.50 12.20 10.05
CA TYR A 169 -12.17 13.51 10.56
C TYR A 169 -10.68 13.81 10.40
N VAL A 170 -10.36 15.04 10.01
CA VAL A 170 -8.98 15.51 9.80
C VAL A 170 -8.72 16.78 10.60
N ASP A 171 -7.51 16.90 11.12
CA ASP A 171 -7.05 18.10 11.78
C ASP A 171 -6.77 19.22 10.77
N LEU A 172 -7.41 20.37 10.95
CA LEU A 172 -7.22 21.56 10.12
C LEU A 172 -6.62 22.74 10.89
N THR A 173 -6.19 22.54 12.12
CA THR A 173 -5.72 23.61 12.99
C THR A 173 -4.54 24.36 12.37
N ALA A 174 -3.62 23.66 11.73
CA ALA A 174 -2.47 24.24 11.03
C ALA A 174 -2.74 24.65 9.58
N ILE A 175 -3.97 24.42 9.07
CA ILE A 175 -4.32 24.69 7.65
C ILE A 175 -5.54 25.65 7.61
N PRO A 176 -5.39 26.92 7.98
CA PRO A 176 -6.50 27.86 8.07
C PRO A 176 -7.18 28.15 6.72
N SER A 177 -6.47 27.97 5.60
CA SER A 177 -6.99 28.14 4.24
C SER A 177 -7.94 27.03 3.79
N ALA A 178 -7.86 25.82 4.40
CA ALA A 178 -8.72 24.71 4.03
C ALA A 178 -10.19 24.99 4.38
N GLY A 179 -11.11 24.57 3.53
CA GLY A 179 -12.54 24.81 3.68
C GLY A 179 -13.39 23.65 3.14
N ILE A 180 -14.68 23.90 3.03
CA ILE A 180 -15.58 22.98 2.32
C ILE A 180 -15.12 22.88 0.88
N HIS A 181 -15.11 21.64 0.36
CA HIS A 181 -14.58 21.23 -0.95
C HIS A 181 -13.06 21.23 -1.08
N SER A 182 -12.28 21.58 -0.05
CA SER A 182 -10.82 21.33 -0.04
C SER A 182 -10.50 19.88 -0.38
N HIS A 183 -9.49 19.69 -1.22
CA HIS A 183 -9.07 18.38 -1.67
C HIS A 183 -8.37 17.63 -0.52
N VAL A 184 -8.71 16.37 -0.32
CA VAL A 184 -8.14 15.51 0.70
C VAL A 184 -7.50 14.31 0.04
N GLU A 185 -6.17 14.20 0.12
CA GLU A 185 -5.44 13.01 -0.31
C GLU A 185 -5.33 12.04 0.87
N LEU A 186 -5.89 10.85 0.69
CA LEU A 186 -5.89 9.75 1.65
C LEU A 186 -4.66 8.86 1.47
N TRP A 187 -4.26 8.61 0.23
CA TRP A 187 -2.92 8.17 -0.18
C TRP A 187 -2.66 8.55 -1.65
N GLY A 188 -1.37 8.69 -1.98
CA GLY A 188 -0.91 9.11 -3.29
C GLY A 188 0.47 9.75 -3.21
N LYS A 189 0.60 10.93 -3.75
CA LYS A 189 1.89 11.64 -3.88
C LYS A 189 2.41 12.20 -2.55
N GLN A 190 1.52 12.74 -1.71
CA GLN A 190 1.88 13.36 -0.43
C GLN A 190 1.86 12.36 0.73
N VAL A 191 0.96 11.39 0.65
CA VAL A 191 0.67 10.41 1.69
C VAL A 191 0.96 9.01 1.16
N SER A 192 1.97 8.35 1.70
CA SER A 192 2.31 6.98 1.30
C SER A 192 1.23 5.99 1.77
N ALA A 193 0.74 5.14 0.85
CA ALA A 193 -0.16 4.04 1.18
C ALA A 193 0.45 3.09 2.23
N ASN A 194 1.76 2.86 2.19
CA ASN A 194 2.45 2.05 3.20
C ASN A 194 2.34 2.66 4.61
N ARG A 195 2.42 3.99 4.74
CA ARG A 195 2.26 4.67 6.04
C ARG A 195 0.84 4.53 6.57
N VAL A 196 -0.16 4.67 5.70
CA VAL A 196 -1.56 4.45 6.07
C VAL A 196 -1.78 2.99 6.50
N ALA A 197 -1.28 2.03 5.72
CA ALA A 197 -1.36 0.62 6.04
C ALA A 197 -0.69 0.29 7.39
N GLN A 198 0.51 0.80 7.64
CA GLN A 198 1.21 0.63 8.91
C GLN A 198 0.41 1.16 10.10
N SER A 199 -0.19 2.35 9.96
CA SER A 199 -1.04 2.95 11.01
C SER A 199 -2.31 2.13 11.27
N ALA A 200 -2.79 1.42 10.25
CA ALA A 200 -3.96 0.55 10.34
C ALA A 200 -3.65 -0.90 10.75
N GLY A 201 -2.37 -1.27 10.88
CA GLY A 201 -1.94 -2.64 11.21
C GLY A 201 -2.11 -3.62 10.06
N THR A 202 -1.96 -3.16 8.82
CA THR A 202 -2.09 -3.96 7.60
C THR A 202 -1.01 -3.60 6.58
N ILE A 203 -1.15 -4.04 5.32
CA ILE A 203 -0.23 -3.83 4.20
C ILE A 203 -0.91 -3.07 3.05
N ALA A 204 -0.11 -2.36 2.25
CA ALA A 204 -0.63 -1.56 1.13
C ALA A 204 -1.41 -2.38 0.10
N TYR A 205 -1.10 -3.67 -0.06
CA TYR A 205 -1.87 -4.61 -0.90
C TYR A 205 -3.36 -4.63 -0.53
N GLU A 206 -3.64 -4.73 0.78
CA GLU A 206 -5.03 -4.75 1.27
C GLU A 206 -5.73 -3.42 0.99
N LEU A 207 -5.05 -2.30 1.21
CA LEU A 207 -5.62 -0.98 0.93
C LEU A 207 -6.05 -0.86 -0.54
N PHE A 208 -5.17 -1.25 -1.46
CA PHE A 208 -5.44 -1.13 -2.90
C PHE A 208 -6.57 -2.06 -3.36
N CYS A 209 -6.70 -3.25 -2.75
CA CYS A 209 -7.78 -4.19 -3.07
C CYS A 209 -9.13 -3.78 -2.46
N ASN A 210 -9.15 -2.93 -1.43
CA ASN A 210 -10.36 -2.62 -0.69
C ASN A 210 -11.10 -1.35 -1.16
N VAL A 211 -10.54 -0.55 -2.07
CA VAL A 211 -11.27 0.60 -2.64
C VAL A 211 -12.47 0.10 -3.43
N LYS A 212 -13.67 0.59 -3.10
CA LYS A 212 -14.94 0.04 -3.63
C LYS A 212 -15.85 1.09 -4.23
N ARG A 213 -16.39 2.00 -3.44
CA ARG A 213 -17.41 2.96 -3.88
C ARG A 213 -16.83 4.26 -4.46
N ALA A 214 -15.54 4.24 -4.85
CA ALA A 214 -14.90 5.37 -5.47
C ALA A 214 -15.22 5.48 -6.96
N HIS A 215 -15.19 6.70 -7.49
CA HIS A 215 -15.11 6.91 -8.92
C HIS A 215 -13.67 6.67 -9.36
N PHE A 216 -13.49 5.87 -10.44
CA PHE A 216 -12.17 5.54 -10.95
C PHE A 216 -11.88 6.35 -12.22
N ASP A 217 -10.93 7.25 -12.11
CA ASP A 217 -10.35 7.95 -13.25
C ASP A 217 -9.04 7.23 -13.65
N TYR A 218 -8.96 6.80 -14.90
CA TYR A 218 -7.77 6.19 -15.46
C TYR A 218 -7.02 7.22 -16.31
N PHE A 219 -5.74 7.42 -16.00
CA PHE A 219 -4.89 8.25 -16.82
C PHE A 219 -4.54 7.54 -18.12
N ASP A 220 -4.85 8.16 -19.23
CA ASP A 220 -4.41 7.70 -20.54
C ASP A 220 -3.03 8.31 -20.82
N PRO A 221 -1.97 7.46 -21.04
CA PRO A 221 -0.64 7.94 -21.37
C PRO A 221 -0.60 8.82 -22.62
N ALA A 222 -1.57 8.71 -23.52
CA ALA A 222 -1.66 9.54 -24.72
C ALA A 222 -2.07 11.00 -24.42
N ASN A 223 -2.47 11.30 -23.19
CA ASN A 223 -2.92 12.63 -22.76
C ASN A 223 -1.96 13.32 -21.76
N ILE A 224 -0.72 12.81 -21.61
CA ILE A 224 0.36 13.38 -20.77
C ILE A 224 1.36 14.13 -21.64
#